data_1e4622423d7d838ddda54f5c16d79738
#
_entry.id   1e4622423d7d838ddda54f5c16d79738
#
_cell.length_a   1.000
_cell.length_b   1.000
_cell.length_c   1.000
_cell.angle_alpha   90.00
_cell.angle_beta   90.00
_cell.angle_gamma   90.00
#
_symmetry.space_group_name_H-M   'P 1'
#
loop_
_entity.id
_entity.type
_entity.pdbx_description
1 polymer ?
#
loop_
_entity_poly.entity_id
_entity_poly.type
_entity_poly.pdbx_seq_one_letter_code
_entity_poly.pdbx_strand_id
1 'polypeptide(L)'
;AIKDGTIDMIATDHAPHSAEEKAKPLTEAPSGIIGLETALALGVTNLVREEVLTMPQLMEKMSLKPAILYHLEGNKGHLSAGADADLVLFDPNEKWTVKEFRSKATNSPFIGEELYGKVKYTICGGKIAYQD
;
A
#
# COMPACT_ATOMS: atom_id res chain seq x y z
N ALA A 1 11.52 7.60 13.92
CA ALA A 1 12.23 7.63 12.64
C ALA A 1 11.31 8.07 11.49
N ILE A 2 10.10 7.51 11.34
CA ILE A 2 9.19 7.91 10.24
C ILE A 2 8.64 9.34 10.43
N LYS A 3 8.37 9.74 11.67
CA LYS A 3 7.82 11.06 12.04
C LYS A 3 8.85 12.20 11.91
N ASP A 4 10.11 11.92 12.21
CA ASP A 4 11.20 12.91 12.13
C ASP A 4 11.84 13.01 10.75
N GLY A 5 11.40 12.20 9.77
CA GLY A 5 11.88 12.22 8.41
C GLY A 5 13.12 11.38 8.14
N THR A 6 13.63 10.64 9.12
CA THR A 6 14.77 9.71 8.92
C THR A 6 14.43 8.61 7.92
N ILE A 7 13.17 8.12 7.94
CA ILE A 7 12.66 7.17 6.95
C ILE A 7 12.01 7.95 5.81
N ASP A 8 12.56 7.82 4.60
CA ASP A 8 12.11 8.56 3.43
C ASP A 8 10.86 7.99 2.79
N MET A 9 10.72 6.66 2.72
CA MET A 9 9.62 6.01 2.01
C MET A 9 9.15 4.73 2.69
N ILE A 10 7.98 4.27 2.26
CA ILE A 10 7.37 3.02 2.68
C ILE A 10 7.38 2.07 1.49
N ALA A 11 7.97 0.88 1.68
CA ALA A 11 7.96 -0.21 0.73
C ALA A 11 7.21 -1.41 1.33
N THR A 12 6.53 -2.20 0.50
CA THR A 12 5.69 -3.31 0.96
C THR A 12 6.45 -4.62 1.12
N ASP A 13 7.55 -4.80 0.41
CA ASP A 13 8.23 -6.09 0.28
C ASP A 13 7.23 -7.23 0.00
N HIS A 14 6.32 -7.00 -0.96
CA HIS A 14 5.26 -7.94 -1.31
C HIS A 14 5.84 -9.29 -1.73
N ALA A 15 5.74 -10.29 -0.85
CA ALA A 15 6.32 -11.62 -1.00
C ALA A 15 5.24 -12.72 -0.95
N PRO A 16 4.59 -13.00 -2.09
CA PRO A 16 3.57 -14.05 -2.17
C PRO A 16 4.22 -15.44 -2.09
N HIS A 17 3.68 -16.28 -1.20
CA HIS A 17 4.04 -17.67 -1.02
C HIS A 17 2.80 -18.55 -1.00
N SER A 18 2.93 -19.81 -1.41
CA SER A 18 1.82 -20.76 -1.36
C SER A 18 1.46 -21.13 0.08
N ALA A 19 0.23 -21.59 0.29
CA ALA A 19 -0.21 -22.07 1.60
C ALA A 19 0.64 -23.27 2.08
N GLU A 20 1.05 -24.12 1.16
CA GLU A 20 1.90 -25.29 1.43
C GLU A 20 3.28 -24.87 1.94
N GLU A 21 3.90 -23.86 1.31
CA GLU A 21 5.20 -23.33 1.74
C GLU A 21 5.10 -22.68 3.12
N LYS A 22 4.03 -21.91 3.36
CA LYS A 22 3.81 -21.25 4.64
C LYS A 22 3.42 -22.19 5.78
N ALA A 23 2.91 -23.38 5.48
CA ALA A 23 2.56 -24.41 6.47
C ALA A 23 3.76 -25.20 7.00
N LYS A 24 4.94 -25.05 6.42
CA LYS A 24 6.17 -25.69 6.89
C LYS A 24 6.57 -25.20 8.29
N PRO A 25 7.42 -25.97 9.01
CA PRO A 25 8.02 -25.48 10.25
C PRO A 25 8.68 -24.10 10.06
N LEU A 26 8.71 -23.27 11.11
CA LEU A 26 9.23 -21.90 11.05
C LEU A 26 10.65 -21.80 10.48
N THR A 27 11.48 -22.80 10.72
CA THR A 27 12.87 -22.90 10.22
C THR A 27 12.96 -23.20 8.72
N GLU A 28 11.88 -23.67 8.10
CA GLU A 28 11.82 -24.08 6.69
C GLU A 28 10.83 -23.25 5.87
N ALA A 29 9.87 -22.61 6.53
CA ALA A 29 8.90 -21.76 5.87
C ALA A 29 9.59 -20.49 5.35
N PRO A 30 9.32 -20.07 4.10
CA PRO A 30 9.87 -18.81 3.59
C PRO A 30 9.35 -17.62 4.38
N SER A 31 10.23 -16.65 4.64
CA SER A 31 9.83 -15.35 5.20
C SER A 31 9.05 -14.54 4.16
N GLY A 32 8.25 -13.61 4.62
CA GLY A 32 7.51 -12.68 3.77
C GLY A 32 5.99 -12.79 3.87
N ILE A 33 5.34 -11.70 3.52
CA ILE A 33 3.88 -11.52 3.50
C ILE A 33 3.47 -10.82 2.20
N ILE A 34 2.21 -10.96 1.80
CA ILE A 34 1.65 -10.08 0.78
C ILE A 34 1.33 -8.72 1.39
N GLY A 35 1.62 -7.63 0.68
CA GLY A 35 1.49 -6.27 1.22
C GLY A 35 0.82 -5.24 0.31
N LEU A 36 0.74 -5.48 -1.01
CA LEU A 36 0.26 -4.46 -1.96
C LEU A 36 -1.18 -3.99 -1.68
N GLU A 37 -2.07 -4.91 -1.32
CA GLU A 37 -3.50 -4.61 -1.15
C GLU A 37 -3.84 -4.01 0.23
N THR A 38 -2.94 -4.10 1.21
CA THR A 38 -3.16 -3.59 2.57
C THR A 38 -2.30 -2.39 2.92
N ALA A 39 -1.23 -2.11 2.17
CA ALA A 39 -0.23 -1.09 2.51
C ALA A 39 -0.84 0.30 2.74
N LEU A 40 -1.72 0.77 1.84
CA LEU A 40 -2.37 2.08 1.98
C LEU A 40 -3.24 2.13 3.24
N ALA A 41 -4.09 1.11 3.43
CA ALA A 41 -4.99 1.06 4.57
C ALA A 41 -4.24 0.93 5.91
N LEU A 42 -3.16 0.16 5.96
CA LEU A 42 -2.27 0.09 7.12
C LEU A 42 -1.61 1.45 7.40
N GLY A 43 -1.17 2.17 6.37
CA GLY A 43 -0.64 3.52 6.50
C GLY A 43 -1.66 4.51 7.04
N VAL A 44 -2.89 4.48 6.51
CA VAL A 44 -3.99 5.31 7.00
C VAL A 44 -4.33 4.98 8.45
N THR A 45 -4.50 3.69 8.77
CA THR A 45 -4.91 3.22 10.10
C THR A 45 -3.84 3.50 11.16
N ASN A 46 -2.59 3.07 10.91
CA ASN A 46 -1.57 3.06 11.94
C ASN A 46 -0.66 4.30 11.96
N LEU A 47 -0.68 5.11 10.90
CA LEU A 47 0.18 6.30 10.83
C LEU A 47 -0.63 7.59 10.81
N VAL A 48 -1.71 7.66 10.01
CA VAL A 48 -2.47 8.91 9.89
C VAL A 48 -3.45 9.05 11.05
N ARG A 49 -4.25 8.03 11.35
CA ARG A 49 -5.23 8.08 12.45
C ARG A 49 -4.60 8.16 13.83
N GLU A 50 -3.40 7.60 13.98
CA GLU A 50 -2.58 7.71 15.20
C GLU A 50 -1.73 8.99 15.26
N GLU A 51 -1.96 9.94 14.34
CA GLU A 51 -1.29 11.24 14.28
C GLU A 51 0.25 11.16 14.23
N VAL A 52 0.77 10.05 13.71
CA VAL A 52 2.22 9.87 13.46
C VAL A 52 2.62 10.64 12.19
N LEU A 53 1.78 10.59 11.16
CA LEU A 53 1.92 11.32 9.90
C LEU A 53 0.61 12.02 9.55
N THR A 54 0.70 13.11 8.80
CA THR A 54 -0.46 13.66 8.07
C THR A 54 -0.71 12.85 6.80
N MET A 55 -1.91 12.96 6.23
CA MET A 55 -2.23 12.29 4.95
C MET A 55 -1.28 12.71 3.82
N PRO A 56 -0.95 13.99 3.60
CA PRO A 56 0.05 14.37 2.62
C PRO A 56 1.42 13.73 2.84
N GLN A 57 1.88 13.62 4.09
CA GLN A 57 3.16 12.96 4.41
C GLN A 57 3.11 11.46 4.11
N LEU A 58 2.00 10.78 4.35
CA LEU A 58 1.83 9.37 3.95
C LEU A 58 1.91 9.25 2.42
N MET A 59 1.18 10.09 1.68
CA MET A 59 1.22 10.09 0.20
C MET A 59 2.61 10.40 -0.34
N GLU A 60 3.32 11.34 0.27
CA GLU A 60 4.71 11.64 -0.09
C GLU A 60 5.60 10.40 0.03
N LYS A 61 5.50 9.67 1.15
CA LYS A 61 6.32 8.49 1.43
C LYS A 61 5.94 7.26 0.60
N MET A 62 4.70 7.17 0.14
CA MET A 62 4.22 6.03 -0.67
C MET A 62 4.24 6.29 -2.18
N SER A 63 4.35 7.55 -2.62
CA SER A 63 4.24 7.92 -4.04
C SER A 63 5.38 8.81 -4.50
N LEU A 64 5.49 10.04 -4.00
CA LEU A 64 6.47 11.01 -4.49
C LEU A 64 7.93 10.59 -4.20
N LYS A 65 8.23 10.17 -2.98
CA LYS A 65 9.59 9.76 -2.61
C LYS A 65 10.08 8.53 -3.39
N PRO A 66 9.27 7.47 -3.56
CA PRO A 66 9.61 6.38 -4.48
C PRO A 66 9.84 6.86 -5.92
N ALA A 67 8.99 7.76 -6.43
CA ALA A 67 9.17 8.30 -7.79
C ALA A 67 10.51 9.03 -7.94
N ILE A 68 10.88 9.86 -6.97
CA ILE A 68 12.19 10.56 -6.95
C ILE A 68 13.34 9.54 -6.90
N LEU A 69 13.27 8.52 -6.02
CA LEU A 69 14.32 7.51 -5.92
C LEU A 69 14.60 6.79 -7.24
N TYR A 70 13.53 6.50 -8.00
CA TYR A 70 13.62 5.81 -9.28
C TYR A 70 13.72 6.75 -10.49
N HIS A 71 13.88 8.07 -10.28
CA HIS A 71 13.96 9.09 -11.34
C HIS A 71 12.73 9.10 -12.26
N LEU A 72 11.54 8.93 -11.68
CA LEU A 72 10.24 8.93 -12.36
C LEU A 72 9.43 10.20 -12.08
N GLU A 73 9.95 11.12 -11.28
CA GLU A 73 9.26 12.31 -10.79
C GLU A 73 8.85 13.30 -11.90
N GLY A 74 9.38 13.13 -13.09
CA GLY A 74 8.94 13.93 -14.26
C GLY A 74 7.49 13.66 -14.66
N ASN A 75 7.01 12.42 -14.45
CA ASN A 75 5.68 11.99 -14.89
C ASN A 75 4.85 11.33 -13.79
N LYS A 76 5.47 10.91 -12.68
CA LYS A 76 4.82 10.12 -11.62
C LYS A 76 5.03 10.73 -10.23
N GLY A 77 4.19 10.31 -9.30
CA GLY A 77 4.27 10.76 -7.91
C GLY A 77 3.60 12.09 -7.62
N HIS A 78 2.96 12.72 -8.61
CA HIS A 78 2.26 14.00 -8.48
C HIS A 78 1.06 14.09 -9.45
N LEU A 79 0.20 15.09 -9.23
CA LEU A 79 -1.04 15.33 -10.00
C LEU A 79 -0.94 16.57 -10.91
N SER A 80 0.25 16.96 -11.31
CA SER A 80 0.45 18.11 -12.20
C SER A 80 -0.06 17.82 -13.60
N ALA A 81 -0.46 18.85 -14.34
CA ALA A 81 -0.83 18.71 -15.74
C ALA A 81 0.34 18.15 -16.56
N GLY A 82 0.08 17.12 -17.35
CA GLY A 82 1.09 16.41 -18.14
C GLY A 82 1.68 15.17 -17.46
N ALA A 83 1.40 14.93 -16.19
CA ALA A 83 1.76 13.68 -15.52
C ALA A 83 0.94 12.50 -16.06
N ASP A 84 1.46 11.28 -15.86
CA ASP A 84 0.74 10.07 -16.19
C ASP A 84 -0.58 9.98 -15.39
N ALA A 85 -1.65 9.56 -16.04
CA ALA A 85 -2.94 9.37 -15.38
C ALA A 85 -2.98 8.03 -14.61
N ASP A 86 -2.08 7.90 -13.63
CA ASP A 86 -2.00 6.79 -12.68
C ASP A 86 -2.50 7.30 -11.32
N LEU A 87 -3.73 6.94 -10.96
CA LEU A 87 -4.45 7.56 -9.85
C LEU A 87 -5.06 6.49 -8.94
N VAL A 88 -5.10 6.77 -7.65
CA VAL A 88 -5.89 6.01 -6.67
C VAL A 88 -6.90 6.97 -6.02
N LEU A 89 -8.17 6.59 -6.04
CA LEU A 89 -9.23 7.25 -5.28
C LEU A 89 -9.60 6.35 -4.12
N PHE A 90 -9.58 6.88 -2.91
CA PHE A 90 -9.93 6.13 -1.72
C PHE A 90 -10.67 7.00 -0.70
N ASP A 91 -11.47 6.37 0.15
CA ASP A 91 -12.10 7.04 1.29
C ASP A 91 -11.25 6.77 2.55
N PRO A 92 -10.60 7.81 3.12
CA PRO A 92 -9.77 7.64 4.31
C PRO A 92 -10.56 7.31 5.57
N ASN A 93 -11.87 7.53 5.57
CA ASN A 93 -12.74 7.31 6.73
C ASN A 93 -13.54 6.01 6.64
N GLU A 94 -13.60 5.39 5.48
CA GLU A 94 -14.32 4.13 5.32
C GLU A 94 -13.52 2.99 5.95
N LYS A 95 -14.20 2.28 6.84
CA LYS A 95 -13.69 1.09 7.52
C LYS A 95 -14.06 -0.16 6.75
N TRP A 96 -13.13 -1.07 6.62
CA TRP A 96 -13.35 -2.35 5.93
C TRP A 96 -12.54 -3.46 6.61
N THR A 97 -13.01 -4.70 6.44
CA THR A 97 -12.32 -5.87 7.00
C THR A 97 -11.50 -6.56 5.91
N VAL A 98 -10.26 -6.88 6.20
CA VAL A 98 -9.38 -7.65 5.31
C VAL A 98 -9.91 -9.10 5.23
N LYS A 99 -10.47 -9.51 4.10
CA LYS A 99 -11.06 -10.85 3.92
C LYS A 99 -10.53 -11.58 2.70
N GLU A 100 -10.42 -10.89 1.58
CA GLU A 100 -10.09 -11.46 0.28
C GLU A 100 -8.98 -10.67 -0.39
N PHE A 101 -8.21 -11.35 -1.23
CA PHE A 101 -7.12 -10.76 -2.00
C PHE A 101 -7.27 -11.05 -3.49
N ARG A 102 -6.83 -10.11 -4.31
CA ARG A 102 -6.64 -10.31 -5.76
C ARG A 102 -5.37 -11.10 -6.04
N SER A 103 -4.40 -11.03 -5.15
CA SER A 103 -3.22 -11.88 -5.17
C SER A 103 -3.63 -13.36 -5.15
N LYS A 104 -2.88 -14.20 -5.89
CA LYS A 104 -3.05 -15.66 -5.83
C LYS A 104 -2.63 -16.24 -4.48
N ALA A 105 -1.76 -15.55 -3.77
CA ALA A 105 -1.33 -15.90 -2.42
C ALA A 105 -2.18 -15.17 -1.38
N THR A 106 -2.35 -15.81 -0.22
CA THR A 106 -3.15 -15.30 0.90
C THR A 106 -2.33 -15.20 2.20
N ASN A 107 -1.01 -15.22 2.11
CA ASN A 107 -0.09 -15.17 3.25
C ASN A 107 0.00 -13.77 3.85
N SER A 108 -1.11 -13.29 4.41
CA SER A 108 -1.24 -12.01 5.11
C SER A 108 -1.56 -12.23 6.58
N PRO A 109 -0.85 -11.57 7.51
CA PRO A 109 -1.19 -11.61 8.93
C PRO A 109 -2.40 -10.73 9.27
N PHE A 110 -2.87 -9.91 8.32
CA PHE A 110 -3.94 -8.92 8.55
C PHE A 110 -5.34 -9.45 8.24
N ILE A 111 -5.49 -10.73 7.88
CA ILE A 111 -6.81 -11.34 7.63
C ILE A 111 -7.68 -11.23 8.87
N GLY A 112 -8.89 -10.66 8.70
CA GLY A 112 -9.84 -10.40 9.79
C GLY A 112 -9.67 -9.06 10.48
N GLU A 113 -8.56 -8.33 10.23
CA GLU A 113 -8.39 -6.99 10.78
C GLU A 113 -9.29 -5.97 10.11
N GLU A 114 -9.73 -4.99 10.87
CA GLU A 114 -10.49 -3.84 10.41
C GLU A 114 -9.53 -2.66 10.18
N LEU A 115 -9.44 -2.21 8.95
CA LEU A 115 -8.59 -1.10 8.53
C LEU A 115 -9.43 0.05 7.97
N TYR A 116 -8.88 1.27 8.05
CA TYR A 116 -9.41 2.46 7.39
C TYR A 116 -8.67 2.74 6.08
N GLY A 117 -9.32 3.48 5.17
CA GLY A 117 -8.70 3.82 3.89
C GLY A 117 -9.08 2.82 2.79
N LYS A 118 -10.38 2.79 2.45
CA LYS A 118 -10.91 1.90 1.41
C LYS A 118 -10.65 2.48 0.02
N VAL A 119 -9.94 1.73 -0.82
CA VAL A 119 -9.74 2.09 -2.23
C VAL A 119 -11.05 1.91 -2.99
N LYS A 120 -11.46 2.93 -3.73
CA LYS A 120 -12.66 2.94 -4.59
C LYS A 120 -12.32 2.76 -6.06
N TYR A 121 -11.25 3.40 -6.52
CA TYR A 121 -10.78 3.27 -7.89
C TYR A 121 -9.27 3.22 -7.94
N THR A 122 -8.75 2.40 -8.84
CA THR A 122 -7.37 2.49 -9.32
C THR A 122 -7.41 2.74 -10.82
N ILE A 123 -6.74 3.78 -11.26
CA ILE A 123 -6.64 4.18 -12.66
C ILE A 123 -5.18 4.02 -13.05
N CYS A 124 -4.93 3.37 -14.20
CA CYS A 124 -3.61 3.16 -14.74
C CYS A 124 -3.60 3.57 -16.22
N GLY A 125 -2.73 4.49 -16.59
CA GLY A 125 -2.67 5.05 -17.94
C GLY A 125 -4.01 5.63 -18.41
N GLY A 126 -4.77 6.27 -17.50
CA GLY A 126 -6.09 6.85 -17.79
C GLY A 126 -7.24 5.84 -17.88
N LYS A 127 -7.01 4.56 -17.60
CA LYS A 127 -8.05 3.51 -17.65
C LYS A 127 -8.33 2.99 -16.24
N ILE A 128 -9.59 2.74 -15.93
CA ILE A 128 -9.99 2.10 -14.66
C ILE A 128 -9.46 0.67 -14.66
N ALA A 129 -8.51 0.39 -13.77
CA ALA A 129 -7.95 -0.93 -13.55
C ALA A 129 -8.66 -1.68 -12.41
N TYR A 130 -9.22 -0.93 -11.45
CA TYR A 130 -10.00 -1.47 -10.33
C TYR A 130 -11.13 -0.50 -9.97
N GLN A 131 -12.27 -1.05 -9.60
CA GLN A 131 -13.42 -0.36 -9.00
C GLN A 131 -14.00 -1.26 -7.90
N ASP A 132 -14.29 -0.65 -6.72
CA ASP A 132 -14.93 -1.29 -5.56
C ASP A 132 -16.42 -1.51 -5.83
#